data_2b87d1ac587ef4b23c782e0c851e88b8
#
_entry.id   2b87d1ac587ef4b23c782e0c851e88b8
#
_cell.length_a   1.000
_cell.length_b   1.000
_cell.length_c   1.000
_cell.angle_alpha   90.00
_cell.angle_beta   90.00
_cell.angle_gamma   90.00
#
_symmetry.space_group_name_H-M   'P 1'
#
loop_
_entity.id
_entity.type
_entity.pdbx_description
1 polymer ?
#
loop_
_entity_poly.entity_id
_entity_poly.type
_entity_poly.pdbx_seq_one_letter_code
_entity_poly.pdbx_strand_id
1 'polypeptide(L)'
;MKNKGIFYAFTIITLWALSLTYLLHYKINFYDPLVYVFMLVQTHLYTGIFITAHDSIHGVAVPNNKRVNKWIGFFCATIFAYNNYEKLSRKHHLHHSNVVTEKDPDYYDGNFFRWYLKFALEYITIWQIILMAITYNLLKLIFPMENLIVFWEIPAILSTLQLFYFGTYIPHRGEHELADKYKARSQKNNHFVAFITCYYFGYHHEHHAYPYLPWWQLAVAKEKEDALN
;
A
#
# COMPACT_ATOMS: atom_id res chain seq x y z
N MET A 1 -2.94 11.61 21.72
CA MET A 1 -2.66 11.14 20.34
C MET A 1 -1.28 10.48 20.16
N LYS A 2 -0.37 10.55 21.16
CA LYS A 2 1.05 10.16 21.01
C LYS A 2 1.35 8.71 20.60
N ASN A 3 0.40 7.78 20.76
CA ASN A 3 0.64 6.33 20.54
C ASN A 3 -0.30 5.70 19.49
N LYS A 4 -1.18 6.46 18.84
CA LYS A 4 -2.15 5.88 17.89
C LYS A 4 -1.48 5.20 16.70
N GLY A 5 -0.42 5.80 16.13
CA GLY A 5 0.27 5.22 15.01
C GLY A 5 0.96 3.90 15.31
N ILE A 6 1.61 3.79 16.48
CA ILE A 6 2.18 2.52 16.95
C ILE A 6 1.07 1.48 17.14
N PHE A 7 -0.06 1.87 17.71
CA PHE A 7 -1.21 0.98 17.91
C PHE A 7 -1.74 0.45 16.57
N TYR A 8 -1.98 1.35 15.58
CA TYR A 8 -2.45 0.92 14.26
C TYR A 8 -1.43 0.05 13.53
N ALA A 9 -0.14 0.44 13.54
CA ALA A 9 0.93 -0.36 12.94
C ALA A 9 0.98 -1.77 13.55
N PHE A 10 1.00 -1.86 14.89
CA PHE A 10 1.02 -3.15 15.59
C PHE A 10 -0.23 -3.97 15.29
N THR A 11 -1.41 -3.36 15.30
CA THR A 11 -2.68 -4.04 14.99
C THR A 11 -2.67 -4.63 13.58
N ILE A 12 -2.27 -3.85 12.57
CA ILE A 12 -2.21 -4.30 11.18
C ILE A 12 -1.21 -5.45 11.02
N ILE A 13 0.00 -5.29 11.57
CA ILE A 13 1.05 -6.32 11.50
C ILE A 13 0.58 -7.62 12.18
N THR A 14 -0.02 -7.50 13.36
CA THR A 14 -0.51 -8.67 14.11
C THR A 14 -1.65 -9.37 13.38
N LEU A 15 -2.64 -8.62 12.89
CA LEU A 15 -3.76 -9.20 12.12
C LEU A 15 -3.25 -9.88 10.85
N TRP A 16 -2.34 -9.24 10.11
CA TRP A 16 -1.71 -9.84 8.93
C TRP A 16 -0.99 -11.14 9.27
N ALA A 17 -0.17 -11.16 10.30
CA ALA A 17 0.61 -12.34 10.70
C ALA A 17 -0.29 -13.48 11.18
N LEU A 18 -1.26 -13.20 12.05
CA LEU A 18 -2.21 -14.21 12.56
C LEU A 18 -3.08 -14.77 11.44
N SER A 19 -3.62 -13.90 10.57
CA SER A 19 -4.41 -14.30 9.41
C SER A 19 -3.58 -15.19 8.46
N LEU A 20 -2.37 -14.76 8.08
CA LEU A 20 -1.50 -15.55 7.22
C LEU A 20 -1.16 -16.90 7.83
N THR A 21 -0.77 -16.93 9.11
CA THR A 21 -0.46 -18.18 9.82
C THR A 21 -1.64 -19.14 9.83
N TYR A 22 -2.86 -18.64 10.11
CA TYR A 22 -4.07 -19.46 10.04
C TYR A 22 -4.33 -19.99 8.62
N LEU A 23 -4.23 -19.12 7.62
CA LEU A 23 -4.53 -19.44 6.22
C LEU A 23 -3.51 -20.40 5.60
N LEU A 24 -2.26 -20.39 6.04
CA LEU A 24 -1.26 -21.36 5.60
C LEU A 24 -1.56 -22.79 6.06
N HIS A 25 -2.41 -22.98 7.09
CA HIS A 25 -2.89 -24.28 7.54
C HIS A 25 -4.34 -24.58 7.11
N TYR A 26 -4.99 -23.63 6.43
CA TYR A 26 -6.38 -23.77 6.03
C TYR A 26 -6.53 -24.83 4.93
N LYS A 27 -7.50 -25.74 5.07
CA LYS A 27 -7.81 -26.73 4.03
C LYS A 27 -8.59 -26.07 2.89
N ILE A 28 -7.91 -25.79 1.78
CA ILE A 28 -8.53 -25.14 0.61
C ILE A 28 -9.53 -26.08 -0.07
N ASN A 29 -10.71 -25.53 -0.36
CA ASN A 29 -11.68 -26.07 -1.30
C ASN A 29 -12.06 -24.94 -2.25
N PHE A 30 -11.59 -24.99 -3.50
CA PHE A 30 -11.82 -23.92 -4.48
C PHE A 30 -13.29 -23.72 -4.88
N TYR A 31 -14.19 -24.63 -4.52
CA TYR A 31 -15.63 -24.45 -4.68
C TYR A 31 -16.25 -23.67 -3.50
N ASP A 32 -15.52 -23.48 -2.41
CA ASP A 32 -15.97 -22.69 -1.27
C ASP A 32 -15.65 -21.21 -1.49
N PRO A 33 -16.66 -20.32 -1.59
CA PRO A 33 -16.44 -18.88 -1.77
C PRO A 33 -15.65 -18.24 -0.63
N LEU A 34 -15.61 -18.84 0.56
CA LEU A 34 -14.82 -18.33 1.70
C LEU A 34 -13.32 -18.27 1.39
N VAL A 35 -12.78 -19.13 0.53
CA VAL A 35 -11.39 -19.07 0.08
C VAL A 35 -11.08 -17.72 -0.55
N TYR A 36 -11.96 -17.23 -1.41
CA TYR A 36 -11.79 -15.94 -2.10
C TYR A 36 -12.01 -14.75 -1.16
N VAL A 37 -12.95 -14.88 -0.21
CA VAL A 37 -13.14 -13.87 0.84
C VAL A 37 -11.87 -13.74 1.68
N PHE A 38 -11.29 -14.84 2.13
CA PHE A 38 -10.04 -14.84 2.89
C PHE A 38 -8.87 -14.27 2.09
N MET A 39 -8.77 -14.59 0.80
CA MET A 39 -7.77 -14.02 -0.10
C MET A 39 -7.91 -12.50 -0.20
N LEU A 40 -9.13 -11.97 -0.32
CA LEU A 40 -9.38 -10.52 -0.37
C LEU A 40 -9.11 -9.84 0.98
N VAL A 41 -9.47 -10.46 2.11
CA VAL A 41 -9.13 -9.96 3.45
C VAL A 41 -7.61 -9.91 3.62
N GLN A 42 -6.91 -10.97 3.21
CA GLN A 42 -5.45 -11.00 3.27
C GLN A 42 -4.81 -9.94 2.35
N THR A 43 -5.38 -9.69 1.17
CA THR A 43 -4.99 -8.60 0.28
C THR A 43 -5.11 -7.25 0.97
N HIS A 44 -6.24 -6.98 1.63
CA HIS A 44 -6.45 -5.74 2.37
C HIS A 44 -5.45 -5.58 3.51
N LEU A 45 -5.15 -6.65 4.25
CA LEU A 45 -4.13 -6.62 5.31
C LEU A 45 -2.72 -6.34 4.74
N TYR A 46 -2.37 -6.92 3.59
CA TYR A 46 -1.13 -6.57 2.88
C TYR A 46 -1.08 -5.09 2.49
N THR A 47 -2.18 -4.55 1.98
CA THR A 47 -2.29 -3.12 1.69
C THR A 47 -2.04 -2.28 2.95
N GLY A 48 -2.58 -2.69 4.10
CA GLY A 48 -2.32 -2.02 5.39
C GLY A 48 -0.85 -2.07 5.81
N ILE A 49 -0.14 -3.17 5.53
CA ILE A 49 1.32 -3.26 5.73
C ILE A 49 2.05 -2.20 4.90
N PHE A 50 1.71 -2.09 3.60
CA PHE A 50 2.32 -1.08 2.73
C PHE A 50 1.99 0.35 3.19
N ILE A 51 0.73 0.64 3.50
CA ILE A 51 0.29 1.96 3.98
C ILE A 51 1.02 2.34 5.28
N THR A 52 1.29 1.38 6.16
CA THR A 52 2.12 1.61 7.36
C THR A 52 3.57 1.99 7.01
N ALA A 53 4.17 1.31 6.02
CA ALA A 53 5.49 1.67 5.52
C ALA A 53 5.49 3.06 4.86
N HIS A 54 4.46 3.37 4.10
CA HIS A 54 4.25 4.67 3.43
C HIS A 54 4.13 5.82 4.45
N ASP A 55 3.32 5.69 5.49
CA ASP A 55 3.22 6.68 6.56
C ASP A 55 4.56 6.87 7.30
N SER A 56 5.35 5.80 7.39
CA SER A 56 6.71 5.90 7.94
C SER A 56 7.65 6.71 7.04
N ILE A 57 7.47 6.69 5.71
CA ILE A 57 8.24 7.52 4.77
C ILE A 57 7.98 9.00 5.06
N HIS A 58 6.75 9.39 5.30
CA HIS A 58 6.36 10.75 5.69
C HIS A 58 6.70 11.11 7.14
N GLY A 59 7.17 10.15 7.93
CA GLY A 59 7.50 10.36 9.34
C GLY A 59 6.27 10.42 10.26
N VAL A 60 5.09 10.05 9.77
CA VAL A 60 3.81 10.24 10.48
C VAL A 60 3.28 8.99 11.19
N ALA A 61 3.84 7.80 10.91
CA ALA A 61 3.48 6.60 11.66
C ALA A 61 3.86 6.73 13.15
N VAL A 62 5.04 7.28 13.46
CA VAL A 62 5.49 7.56 14.83
C VAL A 62 6.21 8.92 14.90
N PRO A 63 5.49 10.05 14.84
CA PRO A 63 6.09 11.37 14.64
C PRO A 63 7.02 11.81 15.78
N ASN A 64 6.82 11.30 16.99
CA ASN A 64 7.62 11.67 18.16
C ASN A 64 8.89 10.81 18.34
N ASN A 65 9.10 9.78 17.51
CA ASN A 65 10.28 8.92 17.58
C ASN A 65 10.73 8.49 16.19
N LYS A 66 11.62 9.28 15.59
CA LYS A 66 12.14 9.04 14.23
C LYS A 66 12.78 7.65 14.07
N ARG A 67 13.44 7.13 15.12
CA ARG A 67 14.09 5.82 15.07
C ARG A 67 13.03 4.70 14.98
N VAL A 68 12.03 4.73 15.86
CA VAL A 68 10.92 3.74 15.86
C VAL A 68 10.14 3.85 14.55
N ASN A 69 9.84 5.08 14.10
CA ASN A 69 9.17 5.33 12.82
C ASN A 69 9.92 4.64 11.66
N LYS A 70 11.22 4.86 11.55
CA LYS A 70 12.06 4.25 10.49
C LYS A 70 12.08 2.72 10.58
N TRP A 71 12.19 2.16 11.78
CA TRP A 71 12.18 0.70 11.98
C TRP A 71 10.86 0.06 11.60
N ILE A 72 9.71 0.69 11.93
CA ILE A 72 8.39 0.23 11.50
C ILE A 72 8.30 0.24 9.97
N GLY A 73 8.71 1.33 9.32
CA GLY A 73 8.72 1.42 7.86
C GLY A 73 9.58 0.36 7.21
N PHE A 74 10.80 0.18 7.70
CA PHE A 74 11.72 -0.85 7.20
C PHE A 74 11.14 -2.26 7.38
N PHE A 75 10.60 -2.57 8.56
CA PHE A 75 10.00 -3.87 8.84
C PHE A 75 8.79 -4.14 7.93
N CYS A 76 7.86 -3.18 7.81
CA CYS A 76 6.70 -3.31 6.93
C CYS A 76 7.09 -3.45 5.46
N ALA A 77 8.06 -2.67 4.95
CA ALA A 77 8.56 -2.83 3.60
C ALA A 77 9.20 -4.20 3.36
N THR A 78 9.91 -4.74 4.35
CA THR A 78 10.54 -6.07 4.27
C THR A 78 9.50 -7.18 4.19
N ILE A 79 8.49 -7.18 5.07
CA ILE A 79 7.43 -8.21 5.05
C ILE A 79 6.48 -8.05 3.88
N PHE A 80 6.43 -6.86 3.26
CA PHE A 80 5.77 -6.62 1.98
C PHE A 80 6.71 -7.01 0.83
N ALA A 81 6.91 -8.30 0.65
CA ALA A 81 7.71 -8.89 -0.44
C ALA A 81 9.15 -8.35 -0.54
N TYR A 82 9.87 -8.20 0.59
CA TYR A 82 11.25 -7.71 0.64
C TYR A 82 11.49 -6.36 -0.06
N ASN A 83 10.52 -5.47 0.01
CA ASN A 83 10.64 -4.16 -0.62
C ASN A 83 11.76 -3.33 0.03
N ASN A 84 12.56 -2.66 -0.79
CA ASN A 84 13.65 -1.82 -0.30
C ASN A 84 13.10 -0.47 0.20
N TYR A 85 13.01 -0.31 1.51
CA TYR A 85 12.45 0.88 2.16
C TYR A 85 13.13 2.19 1.73
N GLU A 86 14.46 2.21 1.60
CA GLU A 86 15.19 3.42 1.20
C GLU A 86 14.93 3.77 -0.28
N LYS A 87 14.84 2.77 -1.16
CA LYS A 87 14.46 2.96 -2.57
C LYS A 87 13.02 3.48 -2.66
N LEU A 88 12.10 2.85 -1.93
CA LEU A 88 10.69 3.24 -1.85
C LEU A 88 10.56 4.69 -1.36
N SER A 89 11.25 5.05 -0.28
CA SER A 89 11.26 6.40 0.29
C SER A 89 11.76 7.44 -0.70
N ARG A 90 12.91 7.21 -1.36
CA ARG A 90 13.43 8.16 -2.35
C ARG A 90 12.47 8.36 -3.53
N LYS A 91 11.89 7.28 -4.06
CA LYS A 91 10.96 7.36 -5.18
C LYS A 91 9.67 8.08 -4.81
N HIS A 92 9.13 7.79 -3.64
CA HIS A 92 7.93 8.45 -3.14
C HIS A 92 8.13 9.96 -2.94
N HIS A 93 9.27 10.40 -2.41
CA HIS A 93 9.58 11.83 -2.34
C HIS A 93 9.77 12.47 -3.72
N LEU A 94 10.36 11.73 -4.69
CA LEU A 94 10.45 12.21 -6.07
C LEU A 94 9.08 12.36 -6.71
N HIS A 95 8.15 11.43 -6.47
CA HIS A 95 6.76 11.52 -6.89
C HIS A 95 6.10 12.78 -6.34
N HIS A 96 6.11 13.00 -5.02
CA HIS A 96 5.54 14.21 -4.42
C HIS A 96 6.14 15.52 -4.94
N SER A 97 7.42 15.50 -5.35
CA SER A 97 8.11 16.69 -5.86
C SER A 97 7.91 16.94 -7.35
N ASN A 98 7.48 15.93 -8.12
CA ASN A 98 7.44 15.98 -9.58
C ASN A 98 6.14 15.42 -10.15
N VAL A 99 5.02 15.54 -9.45
CA VAL A 99 3.73 14.93 -9.79
C VAL A 99 3.35 15.14 -11.26
N VAL A 100 3.02 14.06 -11.97
CA VAL A 100 2.58 14.07 -13.36
C VAL A 100 3.60 14.77 -14.29
N THR A 101 4.88 14.44 -14.14
CA THR A 101 5.96 14.87 -15.02
C THR A 101 6.81 13.68 -15.46
N GLU A 102 7.71 13.88 -16.43
CA GLU A 102 8.66 12.84 -16.87
C GLU A 102 9.62 12.37 -15.75
N LYS A 103 9.83 13.19 -14.72
CA LYS A 103 10.68 12.87 -13.56
C LYS A 103 9.93 12.11 -12.47
N ASP A 104 8.61 12.01 -12.58
CA ASP A 104 7.79 11.26 -11.64
C ASP A 104 7.93 9.76 -11.88
N PRO A 105 8.50 8.98 -10.91
CA PRO A 105 8.66 7.54 -11.08
C PRO A 105 7.32 6.80 -11.19
N ASP A 106 6.25 7.35 -10.63
CA ASP A 106 4.94 6.73 -10.56
C ASP A 106 4.06 7.06 -11.78
N TYR A 107 4.44 8.09 -12.56
CA TYR A 107 3.64 8.56 -13.68
C TYR A 107 4.01 7.89 -15.01
N TYR A 108 3.00 7.62 -15.81
CA TYR A 108 3.13 7.22 -17.20
C TYR A 108 1.91 7.66 -18.01
N ASP A 109 2.15 8.34 -19.13
CA ASP A 109 1.10 8.72 -20.06
C ASP A 109 0.80 7.56 -21.02
N GLY A 110 -0.16 6.72 -20.65
CA GLY A 110 -0.52 5.55 -21.43
C GLY A 110 -1.65 4.73 -20.84
N ASN A 111 -1.87 3.55 -21.42
CA ASN A 111 -2.93 2.68 -20.95
C ASN A 111 -2.62 2.05 -19.58
N PHE A 112 -3.66 1.60 -18.89
CA PHE A 112 -3.61 1.02 -17.55
C PHE A 112 -2.54 -0.08 -17.39
N PHE A 113 -2.49 -1.05 -18.29
CA PHE A 113 -1.60 -2.21 -18.14
C PHE A 113 -0.13 -1.83 -18.31
N ARG A 114 0.20 -0.95 -19.27
CA ARG A 114 1.57 -0.46 -19.46
C ARG A 114 2.00 0.42 -18.29
N TRP A 115 1.10 1.23 -17.76
CA TRP A 115 1.37 2.06 -16.60
C TRP A 115 1.64 1.19 -15.36
N TYR A 116 0.76 0.20 -15.09
CA TYR A 116 0.99 -0.73 -13.99
C TYR A 116 2.31 -1.47 -14.11
N LEU A 117 2.66 -1.96 -15.30
CA LEU A 117 3.93 -2.63 -15.53
C LEU A 117 5.13 -1.70 -15.27
N LYS A 118 5.10 -0.46 -15.78
CA LYS A 118 6.15 0.53 -15.50
C LYS A 118 6.26 0.78 -14.00
N PHE A 119 5.14 1.07 -13.34
CA PHE A 119 5.09 1.28 -11.89
C PHE A 119 5.70 0.09 -11.13
N ALA A 120 5.28 -1.14 -11.44
CA ALA A 120 5.82 -2.33 -10.78
C ALA A 120 7.33 -2.47 -10.98
N LEU A 121 7.83 -2.31 -12.22
CA LEU A 121 9.25 -2.41 -12.55
C LEU A 121 10.11 -1.33 -11.88
N GLU A 122 9.53 -0.15 -11.59
CA GLU A 122 10.22 0.90 -10.86
C GLU A 122 10.60 0.49 -9.42
N TYR A 123 9.78 -0.35 -8.79
CA TYR A 123 9.95 -0.74 -7.39
C TYR A 123 10.57 -2.12 -7.22
N ILE A 124 10.30 -3.05 -8.12
CA ILE A 124 10.86 -4.41 -8.07
C ILE A 124 12.38 -4.38 -8.24
N THR A 125 13.05 -5.23 -7.48
CA THR A 125 14.49 -5.49 -7.59
C THR A 125 14.75 -6.97 -7.77
N ILE A 126 15.89 -7.32 -8.38
CA ILE A 126 16.30 -8.73 -8.54
C ILE A 126 16.45 -9.42 -7.17
N TRP A 127 16.87 -8.70 -6.13
CA TRP A 127 17.01 -9.23 -4.78
C TRP A 127 15.64 -9.59 -4.17
N GLN A 128 14.60 -8.80 -4.42
CA GLN A 128 13.23 -9.16 -4.01
C GLN A 128 12.80 -10.48 -4.64
N ILE A 129 13.00 -10.63 -5.94
CA ILE A 129 12.64 -11.86 -6.67
C ILE A 129 13.40 -13.06 -6.08
N ILE A 130 14.70 -12.94 -5.86
CA ILE A 130 15.53 -14.00 -5.28
C ILE A 130 15.07 -14.35 -3.87
N LEU A 131 14.87 -13.36 -3.00
CA LEU A 131 14.45 -13.58 -1.62
C LEU A 131 13.03 -14.17 -1.54
N MET A 132 12.09 -13.71 -2.37
CA MET A 132 10.76 -14.31 -2.48
C MET A 132 10.84 -15.76 -2.93
N ALA A 133 11.63 -16.07 -3.96
CA ALA A 133 11.83 -17.44 -4.44
C ALA A 133 12.46 -18.34 -3.38
N ILE A 134 13.47 -17.87 -2.64
CA ILE A 134 14.08 -18.61 -1.54
C ILE A 134 13.04 -18.87 -0.44
N THR A 135 12.32 -17.84 0.00
CA THR A 135 11.31 -17.96 1.05
C THR A 135 10.19 -18.91 0.64
N TYR A 136 9.69 -18.80 -0.59
CA TYR A 136 8.72 -19.75 -1.14
C TYR A 136 9.22 -21.20 -1.07
N ASN A 137 10.45 -21.45 -1.54
CA ASN A 137 11.03 -22.80 -1.54
C ASN A 137 11.27 -23.36 -0.14
N LEU A 138 11.53 -22.52 0.85
CA LEU A 138 11.65 -22.94 2.25
C LEU A 138 10.26 -23.21 2.85
N LEU A 139 9.28 -22.32 2.63
CA LEU A 139 7.94 -22.46 3.19
C LEU A 139 7.18 -23.65 2.62
N LYS A 140 7.36 -23.99 1.32
CA LYS A 140 6.72 -25.18 0.72
C LYS A 140 7.18 -26.52 1.31
N LEU A 141 8.24 -26.53 2.12
CA LEU A 141 8.64 -27.73 2.88
C LEU A 141 7.73 -27.96 4.09
N ILE A 142 6.98 -26.94 4.50
CA ILE A 142 6.15 -26.94 5.71
C ILE A 142 4.66 -26.80 5.37
N PHE A 143 4.33 -25.98 4.37
CA PHE A 143 2.96 -25.60 4.00
C PHE A 143 2.59 -26.10 2.60
N PRO A 144 1.31 -26.39 2.35
CA PRO A 144 0.81 -26.71 1.02
C PRO A 144 1.11 -25.59 0.02
N MET A 145 1.52 -25.95 -1.19
CA MET A 145 1.85 -24.99 -2.25
C MET A 145 0.67 -24.08 -2.61
N GLU A 146 -0.55 -24.65 -2.69
CA GLU A 146 -1.77 -23.90 -2.97
C GLU A 146 -2.05 -22.81 -1.92
N ASN A 147 -1.75 -23.05 -0.63
CA ASN A 147 -1.92 -22.06 0.43
C ASN A 147 -0.94 -20.90 0.28
N LEU A 148 0.31 -21.19 -0.06
CA LEU A 148 1.33 -20.18 -0.31
C LEU A 148 0.94 -19.29 -1.49
N ILE A 149 0.46 -19.88 -2.57
CA ILE A 149 0.04 -19.12 -3.76
C ILE A 149 -1.20 -18.28 -3.44
N VAL A 150 -2.26 -18.89 -2.88
CA VAL A 150 -3.58 -18.26 -2.71
C VAL A 150 -3.58 -17.21 -1.59
N PHE A 151 -2.82 -17.43 -0.51
CA PHE A 151 -2.92 -16.59 0.69
C PHE A 151 -1.69 -15.73 0.98
N TRP A 152 -0.58 -15.96 0.28
CA TRP A 152 0.64 -15.16 0.45
C TRP A 152 1.02 -14.42 -0.84
N GLU A 153 1.25 -15.10 -1.96
CA GLU A 153 1.72 -14.47 -3.20
C GLU A 153 0.64 -13.66 -3.92
N ILE A 154 -0.53 -14.26 -4.17
CA ILE A 154 -1.64 -13.56 -4.84
C ILE A 154 -2.08 -12.33 -4.06
N PRO A 155 -2.31 -12.37 -2.72
CA PRO A 155 -2.63 -11.18 -1.96
C PRO A 155 -1.58 -10.07 -2.04
N ALA A 156 -0.29 -10.40 -2.04
CA ALA A 156 0.77 -9.40 -2.20
C ALA A 156 0.70 -8.71 -3.57
N ILE A 157 0.46 -9.47 -4.66
CA ILE A 157 0.30 -8.94 -6.01
C ILE A 157 -0.97 -8.09 -6.12
N LEU A 158 -2.11 -8.59 -5.63
CA LEU A 158 -3.39 -7.86 -5.64
C LEU A 158 -3.31 -6.57 -4.82
N SER A 159 -2.59 -6.59 -3.69
CA SER A 159 -2.32 -5.39 -2.91
C SER A 159 -1.52 -4.35 -3.71
N THR A 160 -0.51 -4.76 -4.47
CA THR A 160 0.23 -3.85 -5.35
C THR A 160 -0.67 -3.23 -6.41
N LEU A 161 -1.57 -4.02 -6.99
CA LEU A 161 -2.56 -3.54 -7.95
C LEU A 161 -3.57 -2.56 -7.31
N GLN A 162 -4.03 -2.85 -6.09
CA GLN A 162 -4.91 -1.99 -5.30
C GLN A 162 -4.25 -0.63 -5.01
N LEU A 163 -3.01 -0.65 -4.55
CA LEU A 163 -2.21 0.55 -4.29
C LEU A 163 -1.98 1.37 -5.56
N PHE A 164 -1.61 0.72 -6.66
CA PHE A 164 -1.46 1.38 -7.94
C PHE A 164 -2.78 2.02 -8.41
N TYR A 165 -3.89 1.30 -8.35
CA TYR A 165 -5.17 1.79 -8.84
C TYR A 165 -5.66 3.01 -8.06
N PHE A 166 -5.68 2.93 -6.72
CA PHE A 166 -6.22 3.98 -5.86
C PHE A 166 -5.22 5.08 -5.51
N GLY A 167 -3.92 4.77 -5.47
CA GLY A 167 -2.87 5.70 -5.09
C GLY A 167 -2.07 6.28 -6.25
N THR A 168 -2.24 5.77 -7.48
CA THR A 168 -1.47 6.26 -8.63
C THR A 168 -2.38 6.50 -9.84
N TYR A 169 -3.01 5.45 -10.36
CA TYR A 169 -3.70 5.53 -11.63
C TYR A 169 -4.92 6.46 -11.60
N ILE A 170 -5.89 6.23 -10.70
CA ILE A 170 -7.10 7.06 -10.63
C ILE A 170 -6.78 8.50 -10.26
N PRO A 171 -5.93 8.79 -9.26
CA PRO A 171 -5.61 10.16 -8.90
C PRO A 171 -4.93 10.96 -10.01
N HIS A 172 -3.99 10.36 -10.74
CA HIS A 172 -3.07 11.10 -11.62
C HIS A 172 -3.36 10.95 -13.12
N ARG A 173 -4.33 10.13 -13.53
CA ARG A 173 -4.64 9.94 -14.96
C ARG A 173 -5.31 11.13 -15.59
N GLY A 174 -5.05 11.34 -16.90
CA GLY A 174 -5.70 12.36 -17.70
C GLY A 174 -5.26 13.79 -17.37
N GLU A 175 -5.95 14.76 -17.92
CA GLU A 175 -5.61 16.16 -17.77
C GLU A 175 -5.94 16.70 -16.39
N HIS A 176 -5.10 17.56 -15.86
CA HIS A 176 -5.28 18.32 -14.63
C HIS A 176 -5.29 19.81 -14.94
N GLU A 177 -6.03 20.59 -14.16
CA GLU A 177 -6.02 22.04 -14.29
C GLU A 177 -4.60 22.59 -14.02
N LEU A 178 -4.21 23.63 -14.75
CA LEU A 178 -2.89 24.26 -14.60
C LEU A 178 -2.68 24.81 -13.18
N ALA A 179 -3.75 25.20 -12.50
CA ALA A 179 -3.73 25.70 -11.13
C ALA A 179 -3.64 24.57 -10.08
N ASP A 180 -3.92 23.32 -10.45
CA ASP A 180 -3.82 22.17 -9.54
C ASP A 180 -2.36 21.84 -9.26
N LYS A 181 -1.87 22.35 -8.13
CA LYS A 181 -0.50 22.13 -7.67
C LYS A 181 -0.17 20.66 -7.45
N TYR A 182 -1.13 19.87 -7.01
CA TYR A 182 -0.92 18.48 -6.61
C TYR A 182 -1.21 17.48 -7.73
N LYS A 183 -1.92 17.92 -8.78
CA LYS A 183 -2.33 17.08 -9.91
C LYS A 183 -2.83 15.70 -9.47
N ALA A 184 -3.64 15.71 -8.41
CA ALA A 184 -4.14 14.53 -7.76
C ALA A 184 -5.65 14.68 -7.49
N ARG A 185 -6.43 13.73 -7.99
CA ARG A 185 -7.86 13.66 -7.69
C ARG A 185 -8.11 12.90 -6.41
N SER A 186 -9.24 13.20 -5.78
CA SER A 186 -9.72 12.49 -4.61
C SER A 186 -10.91 11.60 -4.96
N GLN A 187 -11.02 10.46 -4.30
CA GLN A 187 -12.21 9.63 -4.32
C GLN A 187 -13.39 10.39 -3.72
N LYS A 188 -14.61 10.07 -4.17
CA LYS A 188 -15.84 10.64 -3.58
C LYS A 188 -15.91 10.39 -2.08
N ASN A 189 -16.48 11.35 -1.36
CA ASN A 189 -16.64 11.26 0.09
C ASN A 189 -17.57 10.10 0.47
N ASN A 190 -16.97 8.96 0.74
CA ASN A 190 -17.57 7.78 1.34
C ASN A 190 -16.48 7.05 2.12
N HIS A 191 -16.40 7.31 3.41
CA HIS A 191 -15.32 6.83 4.26
C HIS A 191 -15.27 5.30 4.37
N PHE A 192 -16.41 4.62 4.36
CA PHE A 192 -16.44 3.17 4.38
C PHE A 192 -15.80 2.59 3.10
N VAL A 193 -16.22 3.07 1.94
CA VAL A 193 -15.65 2.66 0.65
C VAL A 193 -14.16 3.01 0.58
N ALA A 194 -13.78 4.23 0.96
CA ALA A 194 -12.38 4.68 0.93
C ALA A 194 -11.47 3.83 1.84
N PHE A 195 -11.97 3.38 3.00
CA PHE A 195 -11.23 2.48 3.88
C PHE A 195 -11.08 1.09 3.26
N ILE A 196 -12.19 0.47 2.85
CA ILE A 196 -12.18 -0.91 2.31
C ILE A 196 -11.40 -0.99 1.00
N THR A 197 -11.45 0.05 0.17
CA THR A 197 -10.71 0.04 -1.10
C THR A 197 -9.21 0.23 -0.93
N CYS A 198 -8.73 1.08 -0.04
CA CYS A 198 -7.28 1.29 0.15
C CYS A 198 -6.92 2.14 1.39
N TYR A 199 -7.44 1.89 2.59
CA TYR A 199 -7.07 2.62 3.81
C TYR A 199 -7.13 4.15 3.63
N TYR A 200 -8.19 4.69 3.04
CA TYR A 200 -8.36 6.12 2.68
C TYR A 200 -7.33 6.67 1.68
N PHE A 201 -6.45 5.82 1.10
CA PHE A 201 -5.45 6.29 0.16
C PHE A 201 -6.04 6.81 -1.17
N GLY A 202 -7.32 6.47 -1.44
CA GLY A 202 -8.11 7.10 -2.51
C GLY A 202 -8.43 8.58 -2.25
N TYR A 203 -8.25 9.11 -1.03
CA TYR A 203 -8.23 10.54 -0.74
C TYR A 203 -6.83 11.11 -1.02
N HIS A 204 -6.40 10.92 -2.27
CA HIS A 204 -5.04 11.14 -2.67
C HIS A 204 -4.67 12.62 -2.82
N HIS A 205 -5.63 13.46 -3.21
CA HIS A 205 -5.45 14.91 -3.17
C HIS A 205 -5.13 15.39 -1.76
N GLU A 206 -5.89 14.95 -0.76
CA GLU A 206 -5.68 15.28 0.65
C GLU A 206 -4.35 14.73 1.16
N HIS A 207 -3.92 13.56 0.68
CA HIS A 207 -2.61 13.03 1.00
C HIS A 207 -1.47 13.92 0.45
N HIS A 208 -1.57 14.39 -0.80
CA HIS A 208 -0.59 15.30 -1.39
C HIS A 208 -0.61 16.70 -0.74
N ALA A 209 -1.80 17.20 -0.38
CA ALA A 209 -1.94 18.50 0.28
C ALA A 209 -1.43 18.49 1.73
N TYR A 210 -1.62 17.39 2.42
CA TYR A 210 -1.30 17.22 3.85
C TYR A 210 -0.46 15.96 4.12
N PRO A 211 0.76 15.84 3.55
CA PRO A 211 1.59 14.63 3.66
C PRO A 211 2.07 14.35 5.09
N TYR A 212 1.85 15.30 6.01
CA TYR A 212 2.11 15.16 7.45
C TYR A 212 0.93 14.53 8.21
N LEU A 213 -0.17 14.18 7.55
CA LEU A 213 -1.30 13.46 8.14
C LEU A 213 -1.17 11.96 7.85
N PRO A 214 -1.30 11.09 8.87
CA PRO A 214 -1.34 9.66 8.67
C PRO A 214 -2.68 9.23 8.03
N TRP A 215 -2.68 8.05 7.40
CA TRP A 215 -3.80 7.52 6.63
C TRP A 215 -5.16 7.62 7.34
N TRP A 216 -5.22 7.36 8.65
CA TRP A 216 -6.48 7.41 9.44
C TRP A 216 -7.00 8.82 9.70
N GLN A 217 -6.29 9.85 9.32
CA GLN A 217 -6.71 11.25 9.40
C GLN A 217 -7.16 11.82 8.05
N LEU A 218 -6.93 11.10 6.94
CA LEU A 218 -7.30 11.56 5.61
C LEU A 218 -8.82 11.72 5.43
N ALA A 219 -9.63 10.90 6.13
CA ALA A 219 -11.08 11.07 6.14
C ALA A 219 -11.51 12.44 6.68
N VAL A 220 -10.90 12.87 7.80
CA VAL A 220 -11.17 14.19 8.39
C VAL A 220 -10.63 15.33 7.51
N ALA A 221 -9.51 15.12 6.85
CA ALA A 221 -8.97 16.08 5.89
C ALA A 221 -9.94 16.26 4.71
N LYS A 222 -10.48 15.14 4.18
CA LYS A 222 -11.47 15.14 3.11
C LYS A 222 -12.73 15.94 3.47
N GLU A 223 -13.29 15.71 4.67
CA GLU A 223 -14.46 16.47 5.13
C GLU A 223 -14.21 17.98 5.21
N LYS A 224 -13.00 18.39 5.63
CA LYS A 224 -12.61 19.80 5.69
C LYS A 224 -12.49 20.43 4.32
N GLU A 225 -11.86 19.74 3.38
CA GLU A 225 -11.73 20.22 1.97
C GLU A 225 -13.11 20.34 1.32
N ASP A 226 -13.99 19.35 1.49
CA ASP A 226 -15.34 19.38 0.93
C ASP A 226 -16.21 20.49 1.54
N ALA A 227 -15.93 20.95 2.75
CA ALA A 227 -16.63 22.06 3.38
C ALA A 227 -16.14 23.45 2.94
N LEU A 228 -14.97 23.53 2.28
CA LEU A 228 -14.38 24.77 1.78
C LEU A 228 -14.71 25.02 0.29
N ASN A 229 -15.17 23.99 -0.42
CA ASN A 229 -15.55 24.02 -1.85
C ASN A 229 -17.08 24.02 -1.98
#